data_1285987860091fb1383ae83d2460e58c
#
_entry.id   1285987860091fb1383ae83d2460e58c
#
_cell.length_a   1.000
_cell.length_b   1.000
_cell.length_c   1.000
_cell.angle_alpha   90.00
_cell.angle_beta   90.00
_cell.angle_gamma   90.00
#
_symmetry.space_group_name_H-M   'P 1'
#
loop_
_entity.id
_entity.type
_entity.pdbx_description
1 polymer ?
#
loop_
_entity_poly.entity_id
_entity_poly.type
_entity_poly.pdbx_seq_one_letter_code
_entity_poly.pdbx_strand_id
1 'polypeptide(L)'
;MSILDVENLSVSFTEYTKGFRREKRTYISSLDLSVKAGEVVAVVGASGSGKSLLAHAILGILPKNATVGGTIKYNGEILTSSRQKTIRGTEIALIPQSVNFLDPLMKVGKQVQPPVQSGDAKTKQRKVFERYQLKNEVEKMYPFQLSGGMARRVLLSTATVSGAKLIIADEPTPGMDKAVLLEALNSIRELADSGCGVMLITHDIDSALTIADKIAVFYAGTNVETSPAEHFSGNGEKLRHPYSKELWRALPQNDFVGIEGVQPLVSQLPLGCLFEPRCKMATEECKKERPKMRSLRDGMVRCIHAT
;
A
#
# COMPACT_ATOMS: atom_id res chain seq x y z
N MET A 1 15.52 -12.14 -3.13
CA MET A 1 14.62 -13.00 -2.34
C MET A 1 13.44 -12.17 -1.93
N SER A 2 12.21 -12.71 -1.99
CA SER A 2 11.03 -11.95 -1.56
C SER A 2 11.00 -11.82 -0.03
N ILE A 3 10.68 -10.63 0.46
CA ILE A 3 10.50 -10.36 1.90
C ILE A 3 9.03 -10.46 2.30
N LEU A 4 8.13 -10.13 1.38
CA LEU A 4 6.68 -10.27 1.54
C LEU A 4 6.10 -10.98 0.32
N ASP A 5 5.33 -12.03 0.55
CA ASP A 5 4.52 -12.68 -0.47
C ASP A 5 3.07 -12.77 0.01
N VAL A 6 2.17 -12.28 -0.81
CA VAL A 6 0.73 -12.36 -0.62
C VAL A 6 0.15 -13.20 -1.75
N GLU A 7 -0.49 -14.31 -1.42
CA GLU A 7 -0.99 -15.30 -2.37
C GLU A 7 -2.50 -15.48 -2.19
N ASN A 8 -3.26 -15.20 -3.23
CA ASN A 8 -4.72 -15.36 -3.29
C ASN A 8 -5.44 -14.78 -2.06
N LEU A 9 -5.01 -13.61 -1.59
CA LEU A 9 -5.58 -12.97 -0.41
C LEU A 9 -7.05 -12.59 -0.66
N SER A 10 -7.89 -12.90 0.31
CA SER A 10 -9.26 -12.42 0.40
C SER A 10 -9.56 -11.83 1.76
N VAL A 11 -10.29 -10.72 1.79
CA VAL A 11 -10.76 -10.08 3.03
C VAL A 11 -12.26 -9.84 2.91
N SER A 12 -13.01 -10.39 3.85
CA SER A 12 -14.48 -10.24 3.91
C SER A 12 -14.88 -9.74 5.28
N PHE A 13 -15.95 -8.96 5.33
CA PHE A 13 -16.57 -8.53 6.60
C PHE A 13 -17.96 -9.08 6.74
N THR A 14 -18.35 -9.44 7.97
CA THR A 14 -19.73 -9.75 8.30
C THR A 14 -20.41 -8.45 8.73
N GLU A 15 -21.37 -8.02 7.93
CA GLU A 15 -22.11 -6.75 8.13
C GLU A 15 -23.59 -7.06 8.43
N TYR A 16 -24.23 -6.15 9.18
CA TYR A 16 -25.68 -6.20 9.38
C TYR A 16 -26.38 -5.40 8.30
N THR A 17 -27.33 -6.01 7.63
CA THR A 17 -28.23 -5.38 6.66
C THR A 17 -29.60 -5.09 7.27
N LYS A 18 -30.55 -4.58 6.47
CA LYS A 18 -31.92 -4.31 6.94
C LYS A 18 -32.53 -5.56 7.63
N GLY A 19 -33.12 -5.36 8.81
CA GLY A 19 -33.76 -6.41 9.59
C GLY A 19 -32.79 -7.33 10.32
N PHE A 20 -31.60 -6.85 10.73
CA PHE A 20 -30.59 -7.59 11.48
C PHE A 20 -30.03 -8.83 10.77
N ARG A 21 -30.23 -8.98 9.47
CA ARG A 21 -29.64 -10.07 8.69
C ARG A 21 -28.13 -9.85 8.58
N ARG A 22 -27.37 -10.92 8.77
CA ARG A 22 -25.91 -10.92 8.57
C ARG A 22 -25.61 -11.26 7.13
N GLU A 23 -24.80 -10.42 6.49
CA GLU A 23 -24.29 -10.60 5.13
C GLU A 23 -22.77 -10.57 5.14
N LYS A 24 -22.14 -11.54 4.46
CA LYS A 24 -20.69 -11.54 4.27
C LYS A 24 -20.36 -10.84 2.97
N ARG A 25 -19.62 -9.74 3.04
CA ARG A 25 -19.16 -8.98 1.86
C ARG A 25 -17.66 -9.07 1.71
N THR A 26 -17.20 -9.39 0.51
CA THR A 26 -15.77 -9.56 0.19
C THR A 26 -15.22 -8.30 -0.44
N TYR A 27 -14.32 -7.63 0.25
CA TYR A 27 -13.69 -6.36 -0.14
C TYR A 27 -12.37 -6.56 -0.88
N ILE A 28 -11.63 -7.62 -0.57
CA ILE A 28 -10.45 -8.06 -1.31
C ILE A 28 -10.68 -9.49 -1.76
N SER A 29 -10.35 -9.80 -3.00
CA SER A 29 -10.50 -11.14 -3.54
C SER A 29 -9.39 -11.48 -4.54
N SER A 30 -8.81 -12.68 -4.38
CA SER A 30 -7.76 -13.21 -5.27
C SER A 30 -6.60 -12.25 -5.49
N LEU A 31 -6.13 -11.60 -4.43
CA LEU A 31 -5.06 -10.61 -4.53
C LEU A 31 -3.71 -11.30 -4.38
N ASP A 32 -2.79 -11.02 -5.32
CA ASP A 32 -1.44 -11.54 -5.34
C ASP A 32 -0.45 -10.37 -5.39
N LEU A 33 0.52 -10.32 -4.48
CA LEU A 33 1.54 -9.28 -4.42
C LEU A 33 2.83 -9.82 -3.83
N SER A 34 3.97 -9.39 -4.34
CA SER A 34 5.27 -9.74 -3.80
C SER A 34 6.14 -8.49 -3.71
N VAL A 35 6.90 -8.36 -2.62
CA VAL A 35 7.88 -7.29 -2.41
C VAL A 35 9.22 -7.94 -2.06
N LYS A 36 10.29 -7.52 -2.75
CA LYS A 36 11.65 -7.97 -2.47
C LYS A 36 12.36 -7.03 -1.50
N ALA A 37 13.41 -7.51 -0.86
CA ALA A 37 14.33 -6.64 -0.13
C ALA A 37 14.98 -5.65 -1.11
N GLY A 38 15.06 -4.37 -0.73
CA GLY A 38 15.59 -3.30 -1.59
C GLY A 38 14.63 -2.80 -2.67
N GLU A 39 13.40 -3.29 -2.71
CA GLU A 39 12.40 -2.96 -3.74
C GLU A 39 11.31 -2.06 -3.17
N VAL A 40 10.90 -1.07 -3.96
CA VAL A 40 9.68 -0.29 -3.73
C VAL A 40 8.60 -0.77 -4.68
N VAL A 41 7.53 -1.36 -4.13
CA VAL A 41 6.32 -1.73 -4.88
C VAL A 41 5.23 -0.74 -4.54
N ALA A 42 4.83 0.08 -5.51
CA ALA A 42 3.72 1.00 -5.32
C ALA A 42 2.38 0.33 -5.66
N VAL A 43 1.45 0.40 -4.72
CA VAL A 43 0.07 -0.08 -4.87
C VAL A 43 -0.80 1.12 -5.21
N VAL A 44 -1.23 1.22 -6.46
CA VAL A 44 -2.01 2.35 -6.98
C VAL A 44 -3.42 1.94 -7.36
N GLY A 45 -4.35 2.88 -7.34
CA GLY A 45 -5.75 2.65 -7.73
C GLY A 45 -6.71 3.64 -7.11
N ALA A 46 -7.96 3.65 -7.56
CA ALA A 46 -8.98 4.54 -7.05
C ALA A 46 -9.21 4.42 -5.54
N SER A 47 -9.72 5.47 -4.91
CA SER A 47 -10.16 5.42 -3.52
C SER A 47 -11.21 4.31 -3.34
N GLY A 48 -11.18 3.60 -2.21
CA GLY A 48 -12.08 2.48 -1.95
C GLY A 48 -11.74 1.18 -2.70
N SER A 49 -10.64 1.10 -3.46
CA SER A 49 -10.23 -0.14 -4.15
C SER A 49 -9.67 -1.24 -3.23
N GLY A 50 -9.51 -1.00 -1.92
CA GLY A 50 -9.05 -2.00 -0.95
C GLY A 50 -7.58 -1.90 -0.54
N LYS A 51 -6.84 -0.88 -0.97
CA LYS A 51 -5.39 -0.72 -0.73
C LYS A 51 -5.02 -0.73 0.76
N SER A 52 -5.66 0.09 1.57
CA SER A 52 -5.40 0.14 3.02
C SER A 52 -5.84 -1.15 3.75
N LEU A 53 -6.87 -1.85 3.23
CA LEU A 53 -7.25 -3.17 3.77
C LEU A 53 -6.14 -4.20 3.58
N LEU A 54 -5.39 -4.15 2.48
CA LEU A 54 -4.21 -4.98 2.27
C LEU A 54 -3.15 -4.71 3.36
N ALA A 55 -2.84 -3.43 3.61
CA ALA A 55 -1.90 -3.05 4.69
C ALA A 55 -2.36 -3.58 6.05
N HIS A 56 -3.65 -3.41 6.38
CA HIS A 56 -4.23 -3.87 7.64
C HIS A 56 -4.23 -5.41 7.75
N ALA A 57 -4.45 -6.13 6.64
CA ALA A 57 -4.37 -7.58 6.62
C ALA A 57 -2.95 -8.08 6.90
N ILE A 58 -1.93 -7.48 6.27
CA ILE A 58 -0.52 -7.81 6.51
C ILE A 58 -0.12 -7.53 7.96
N LEU A 59 -0.55 -6.40 8.51
CA LEU A 59 -0.25 -5.98 9.88
C LEU A 59 -1.08 -6.72 10.95
N GLY A 60 -2.12 -7.46 10.57
CA GLY A 60 -3.02 -8.13 11.51
C GLY A 60 -3.83 -7.17 12.39
N ILE A 61 -4.25 -6.03 11.84
CA ILE A 61 -5.03 -4.98 12.53
C ILE A 61 -6.44 -4.80 11.97
N LEU A 62 -6.93 -5.77 11.20
CA LEU A 62 -8.31 -5.78 10.75
C LEU A 62 -9.30 -5.87 11.93
N PRO A 63 -10.51 -5.31 11.81
CA PRO A 63 -11.57 -5.44 12.80
C PRO A 63 -11.95 -6.91 13.06
N LYS A 64 -12.51 -7.21 14.23
CA LYS A 64 -12.87 -8.58 14.65
C LYS A 64 -13.91 -9.28 13.76
N ASN A 65 -14.75 -8.53 13.05
CA ASN A 65 -15.73 -9.04 12.09
C ASN A 65 -15.15 -9.36 10.71
N ALA A 66 -13.83 -9.18 10.54
CA ALA A 66 -13.12 -9.55 9.32
C ALA A 66 -12.79 -11.03 9.28
N THR A 67 -12.88 -11.63 8.08
CA THR A 67 -12.39 -12.95 7.75
C THR A 67 -11.34 -12.84 6.67
N VAL A 68 -10.15 -13.39 6.91
CA VAL A 68 -9.02 -13.37 5.97
C VAL A 68 -8.83 -14.77 5.41
N GLY A 69 -8.73 -14.89 4.08
CA GLY A 69 -8.37 -16.13 3.37
C GLY A 69 -7.13 -15.91 2.50
N GLY A 70 -6.58 -16.98 1.96
CA GLY A 70 -5.30 -16.95 1.26
C GLY A 70 -4.10 -17.01 2.20
N THR A 71 -2.92 -16.69 1.70
CA THR A 71 -1.67 -16.82 2.47
C THR A 71 -0.87 -15.53 2.40
N ILE A 72 -0.38 -15.08 3.55
CA ILE A 72 0.61 -14.01 3.64
C ILE A 72 1.87 -14.61 4.23
N LYS A 73 3.02 -14.42 3.57
CA LYS A 73 4.34 -14.88 4.02
C LYS A 73 5.26 -13.68 4.23
N TYR A 74 6.03 -13.72 5.29
CA TYR A 74 7.10 -12.78 5.56
C TYR A 74 8.41 -13.55 5.74
N ASN A 75 9.43 -13.22 4.96
CA ASN A 75 10.68 -13.97 4.88
C ASN A 75 10.48 -15.49 4.64
N GLY A 76 9.53 -15.84 3.76
CA GLY A 76 9.19 -17.21 3.42
C GLY A 76 8.29 -17.96 4.41
N GLU A 77 8.03 -17.41 5.61
CA GLU A 77 7.22 -18.03 6.64
C GLU A 77 5.82 -17.40 6.72
N ILE A 78 4.80 -18.24 6.97
CA ILE A 78 3.40 -17.78 7.07
C ILE A 78 3.24 -16.79 8.23
N LEU A 79 2.58 -15.66 7.95
CA LEU A 79 2.18 -14.67 8.93
C LEU A 79 0.89 -15.11 9.64
N THR A 80 1.05 -15.88 10.72
CA THR A 80 -0.06 -16.16 11.63
C THR A 80 -0.42 -14.93 12.47
N SER A 81 -1.64 -14.88 13.03
CA SER A 81 -2.06 -13.77 13.90
C SER A 81 -1.15 -13.57 15.12
N SER A 82 -0.55 -14.64 15.64
CA SER A 82 0.43 -14.55 16.73
C SER A 82 1.72 -13.88 16.25
N ARG A 83 2.26 -14.32 15.12
CA ARG A 83 3.49 -13.77 14.54
C ARG A 83 3.32 -12.29 14.14
N GLN A 84 2.18 -11.94 13.53
CA GLN A 84 1.86 -10.53 13.21
C GLN A 84 1.95 -9.61 14.44
N LYS A 85 1.44 -10.06 15.59
CA LYS A 85 1.51 -9.28 16.84
C LYS A 85 2.96 -9.07 17.32
N THR A 86 3.81 -10.06 17.14
CA THR A 86 5.22 -10.01 17.59
C THR A 86 6.07 -9.10 16.71
N ILE A 87 5.90 -9.18 15.39
CA ILE A 87 6.79 -8.48 14.44
C ILE A 87 6.29 -7.10 14.01
N ARG A 88 5.03 -6.79 14.30
CA ARG A 88 4.45 -5.47 14.00
C ARG A 88 5.13 -4.37 14.81
N GLY A 89 5.59 -3.31 14.12
CA GLY A 89 6.32 -2.19 14.69
C GLY A 89 7.81 -2.47 14.90
N THR A 90 8.26 -3.71 14.71
CA THR A 90 9.67 -4.09 14.90
C THR A 90 10.32 -4.57 13.61
N GLU A 91 9.75 -5.56 12.93
CA GLU A 91 10.22 -6.08 11.65
C GLU A 91 9.37 -5.57 10.47
N ILE A 92 8.07 -5.37 10.69
CA ILE A 92 7.14 -4.74 9.75
C ILE A 92 6.63 -3.46 10.39
N ALA A 93 6.88 -2.32 9.77
CA ALA A 93 6.42 -1.02 10.28
C ALA A 93 5.48 -0.31 9.30
N LEU A 94 4.57 0.47 9.86
CA LEU A 94 3.59 1.29 9.13
C LEU A 94 3.98 2.76 9.22
N ILE A 95 4.03 3.44 8.07
CA ILE A 95 3.97 4.89 7.96
C ILE A 95 2.52 5.24 7.62
N PRO A 96 1.73 5.74 8.57
CA PRO A 96 0.31 5.97 8.35
C PRO A 96 0.04 7.27 7.56
N GLN A 97 -1.14 7.36 6.98
CA GLN A 97 -1.61 8.49 6.19
C GLN A 97 -1.65 9.80 6.97
N SER A 98 -2.09 9.76 8.22
CA SER A 98 -2.35 10.96 9.02
C SER A 98 -1.37 11.14 10.17
N VAL A 99 -0.93 12.37 10.39
CA VAL A 99 -0.17 12.75 11.58
C VAL A 99 -0.98 12.58 12.88
N ASN A 100 -2.31 12.44 12.78
CA ASN A 100 -3.19 12.15 13.93
C ASN A 100 -2.96 10.77 14.54
N PHE A 101 -2.14 9.92 13.94
CA PHE A 101 -1.66 8.69 14.57
C PHE A 101 -0.66 8.94 15.71
N LEU A 102 -0.09 10.14 15.78
CA LEU A 102 0.66 10.55 16.97
C LEU A 102 -0.30 10.86 18.12
N ASP A 103 -0.05 10.27 19.27
CA ASP A 103 -0.82 10.55 20.48
C ASP A 103 -0.61 12.02 20.91
N PRO A 104 -1.66 12.87 20.87
CA PRO A 104 -1.53 14.29 21.17
C PRO A 104 -1.13 14.57 22.63
N LEU A 105 -1.34 13.62 23.55
CA LEU A 105 -1.05 13.74 24.96
C LEU A 105 0.33 13.19 25.36
N MET A 106 1.05 12.61 24.42
CA MET A 106 2.38 12.04 24.66
C MET A 106 3.48 12.81 23.91
N LYS A 107 4.60 13.07 24.58
CA LYS A 107 5.77 13.68 23.95
C LYS A 107 6.30 12.80 22.82
N VAL A 108 6.69 13.42 21.69
CA VAL A 108 7.07 12.68 20.49
C VAL A 108 8.26 11.75 20.70
N GLY A 109 9.24 12.12 21.50
CA GLY A 109 10.36 11.24 21.82
C GLY A 109 9.92 9.92 22.48
N LYS A 110 8.92 9.96 23.34
CA LYS A 110 8.36 8.76 23.98
C LYS A 110 7.56 7.89 23.01
N GLN A 111 7.05 8.44 21.91
CA GLN A 111 6.33 7.69 20.89
C GLN A 111 7.27 6.98 19.92
N VAL A 112 8.48 7.50 19.72
CA VAL A 112 9.50 6.90 18.82
C VAL A 112 10.26 5.74 19.50
N GLN A 113 10.39 5.72 20.82
CA GLN A 113 11.19 4.72 21.56
C GLN A 113 10.60 3.30 21.65
N PRO A 114 9.26 3.08 21.76
CA PRO A 114 8.70 1.75 22.03
C PRO A 114 9.06 0.64 21.04
N PRO A 115 9.24 0.87 19.73
CA PRO A 115 9.63 -0.16 18.79
C PRO A 115 11.07 -0.68 18.95
N VAL A 116 11.88 -0.06 19.79
CA VAL A 116 13.28 -0.45 20.02
C VAL A 116 13.36 -1.69 20.91
N GLN A 117 13.72 -2.82 20.33
CA GLN A 117 13.84 -4.10 21.05
C GLN A 117 15.20 -4.32 21.72
N SER A 118 16.25 -3.69 21.22
CA SER A 118 17.63 -3.90 21.72
C SER A 118 18.42 -2.60 21.74
N GLY A 119 19.31 -2.47 22.71
CA GLY A 119 20.15 -1.29 22.90
C GLY A 119 19.43 -0.11 23.55
N ASP A 120 20.14 1.03 23.64
CA ASP A 120 19.56 2.23 24.25
C ASP A 120 18.56 2.91 23.28
N ALA A 121 17.28 2.86 23.64
CA ALA A 121 16.18 3.44 22.88
C ALA A 121 16.36 4.94 22.63
N LYS A 122 16.95 5.66 23.59
CA LYS A 122 17.19 7.10 23.45
C LYS A 122 18.28 7.41 22.44
N THR A 123 19.34 6.62 22.43
CA THR A 123 20.42 6.74 21.45
C THR A 123 19.92 6.43 20.03
N LYS A 124 19.09 5.38 19.86
CA LYS A 124 18.49 5.05 18.56
C LYS A 124 17.52 6.15 18.10
N GLN A 125 16.68 6.65 18.98
CA GLN A 125 15.79 7.77 18.70
C GLN A 125 16.57 8.99 18.19
N ARG A 126 17.68 9.37 18.86
CA ARG A 126 18.49 10.52 18.44
C ARG A 126 19.10 10.31 17.05
N LYS A 127 19.66 9.13 16.78
CA LYS A 127 20.19 8.80 15.44
C LYS A 127 19.13 8.93 14.34
N VAL A 128 17.90 8.47 14.61
CA VAL A 128 16.80 8.60 13.65
C VAL A 128 16.36 10.06 13.50
N PHE A 129 16.34 10.84 14.58
CA PHE A 129 16.05 12.28 14.52
C PHE A 129 17.10 13.04 13.71
N GLU A 130 18.40 12.73 13.89
CA GLU A 130 19.48 13.28 13.07
C GLU A 130 19.29 12.94 11.59
N ARG A 131 18.98 11.67 11.28
CA ARG A 131 18.70 11.22 9.90
C ARG A 131 17.59 12.05 9.23
N TYR A 132 16.52 12.35 9.96
CA TYR A 132 15.39 13.12 9.48
C TYR A 132 15.48 14.62 9.83
N GLN A 133 16.66 15.12 10.14
CA GLN A 133 16.93 16.54 10.41
C GLN A 133 16.00 17.14 11.49
N LEU A 134 15.61 16.33 12.48
CA LEU A 134 14.87 16.77 13.66
C LEU A 134 15.84 17.17 14.77
N LYS A 135 15.70 18.40 15.27
CA LYS A 135 16.51 18.87 16.40
C LYS A 135 16.20 18.06 17.68
N ASN A 136 17.18 17.91 18.57
CA ASN A 136 17.02 17.16 19.82
C ASN A 136 15.89 17.69 20.71
N GLU A 137 15.58 18.99 20.64
CA GLU A 137 14.49 19.61 21.41
C GLU A 137 13.12 19.05 21.04
N VAL A 138 12.94 18.55 19.81
CA VAL A 138 11.69 17.96 19.30
C VAL A 138 11.26 16.75 20.14
N GLU A 139 12.18 16.01 20.76
CA GLU A 139 11.86 14.89 21.63
C GLU A 139 10.95 15.28 22.81
N LYS A 140 11.02 16.54 23.27
CA LYS A 140 10.26 17.08 24.40
C LYS A 140 8.93 17.71 24.02
N MET A 141 8.70 17.93 22.70
CA MET A 141 7.48 18.56 22.17
C MET A 141 6.32 17.56 22.12
N TYR A 142 5.11 18.09 22.10
CA TYR A 142 3.88 17.35 21.80
C TYR A 142 3.53 17.48 20.31
N PRO A 143 2.76 16.56 19.73
CA PRO A 143 2.39 16.60 18.30
C PRO A 143 1.79 17.92 17.84
N PHE A 144 0.94 18.56 18.65
CA PHE A 144 0.32 19.84 18.32
C PHE A 144 1.30 21.04 18.30
N GLN A 145 2.52 20.88 18.78
CA GLN A 145 3.58 21.90 18.73
C GLN A 145 4.46 21.77 17.48
N LEU A 146 4.25 20.72 16.68
CA LEU A 146 5.04 20.45 15.48
C LEU A 146 4.44 21.14 14.26
N SER A 147 5.30 21.58 13.34
CA SER A 147 4.83 21.86 11.97
C SER A 147 4.42 20.56 11.27
N GLY A 148 3.62 20.63 10.20
CA GLY A 148 3.22 19.45 9.43
C GLY A 148 4.41 18.61 8.94
N GLY A 149 5.47 19.26 8.44
CA GLY A 149 6.70 18.58 8.03
C GLY A 149 7.43 17.91 9.20
N MET A 150 7.53 18.56 10.37
CA MET A 150 8.12 17.95 11.56
C MET A 150 7.32 16.73 12.03
N ALA A 151 6.00 16.84 12.10
CA ALA A 151 5.13 15.72 12.50
C ALA A 151 5.31 14.51 11.57
N ARG A 152 5.45 14.75 10.25
CA ARG A 152 5.70 13.71 9.26
C ARG A 152 7.05 13.03 9.46
N ARG A 153 8.11 13.80 9.67
CA ARG A 153 9.46 13.26 9.98
C ARG A 153 9.46 12.48 11.28
N VAL A 154 8.66 12.87 12.27
CA VAL A 154 8.45 12.07 13.49
C VAL A 154 7.76 10.74 13.16
N LEU A 155 6.73 10.72 12.31
CA LEU A 155 6.11 9.45 11.86
C LEU A 155 7.10 8.54 11.13
N LEU A 156 7.92 9.09 10.23
CA LEU A 156 9.02 8.34 9.61
C LEU A 156 9.97 7.79 10.67
N SER A 157 10.30 8.58 11.70
CA SER A 157 11.15 8.14 12.80
C SER A 157 10.52 6.97 13.59
N THR A 158 9.21 7.00 13.86
CA THR A 158 8.53 5.88 14.56
C THR A 158 8.58 4.58 13.76
N ALA A 159 8.48 4.64 12.44
CA ALA A 159 8.52 3.47 11.58
C ALA A 159 9.92 2.88 11.40
N THR A 160 10.97 3.72 11.49
CA THR A 160 12.33 3.31 11.12
C THR A 160 13.27 3.06 12.30
N VAL A 161 12.93 3.54 13.50
CA VAL A 161 13.78 3.41 14.70
C VAL A 161 14.06 1.97 15.12
N SER A 162 13.14 1.06 14.82
CA SER A 162 13.29 -0.38 15.10
C SER A 162 14.29 -1.07 14.17
N GLY A 163 14.57 -0.50 12.99
CA GLY A 163 15.31 -1.17 11.93
C GLY A 163 14.44 -2.19 11.16
N ALA A 164 13.14 -1.93 11.06
CA ALA A 164 12.20 -2.76 10.31
C ALA A 164 12.70 -3.07 8.89
N LYS A 165 12.45 -4.29 8.44
CA LYS A 165 12.88 -4.79 7.13
C LYS A 165 11.80 -4.64 6.06
N LEU A 166 10.55 -4.51 6.47
CA LEU A 166 9.42 -4.21 5.60
C LEU A 166 8.73 -2.93 6.09
N ILE A 167 8.63 -1.95 5.20
CA ILE A 167 7.92 -0.69 5.47
C ILE A 167 6.65 -0.67 4.62
N ILE A 168 5.53 -0.43 5.26
CA ILE A 168 4.25 -0.17 4.59
C ILE A 168 3.96 1.32 4.76
N ALA A 169 3.96 2.07 3.66
CA ALA A 169 3.63 3.49 3.65
C ALA A 169 2.22 3.66 3.05
N ASP A 170 1.24 3.95 3.90
CA ASP A 170 -0.16 4.09 3.47
C ASP A 170 -0.49 5.58 3.26
N GLU A 171 -0.57 5.99 2.00
CA GLU A 171 -0.80 7.37 1.56
C GLU A 171 0.04 8.41 2.35
N PRO A 172 1.36 8.33 2.33
CA PRO A 172 2.21 9.14 3.21
C PRO A 172 2.25 10.63 2.82
N THR A 173 1.66 11.01 1.68
CA THR A 173 1.92 12.30 1.01
C THR A 173 0.73 13.28 0.87
N PRO A 174 -0.52 13.01 1.27
CA PRO A 174 -1.62 13.94 1.04
C PRO A 174 -1.41 15.31 1.70
N GLY A 175 -1.73 16.38 0.96
CA GLY A 175 -1.68 17.75 1.49
C GLY A 175 -0.28 18.33 1.70
N MET A 176 0.75 17.74 1.12
CA MET A 176 2.11 18.30 1.12
C MET A 176 2.32 19.23 -0.06
N ASP A 177 3.11 20.28 0.16
CA ASP A 177 3.71 20.99 -0.97
C ASP A 177 4.74 20.09 -1.69
N LYS A 178 5.07 20.46 -2.92
CA LYS A 178 5.92 19.66 -3.81
C LYS A 178 7.31 19.37 -3.23
N ALA A 179 7.90 20.30 -2.49
CA ALA A 179 9.24 20.14 -1.94
C ALA A 179 9.24 19.13 -0.78
N VAL A 180 8.28 19.25 0.13
CA VAL A 180 8.10 18.33 1.27
C VAL A 180 7.72 16.92 0.79
N LEU A 181 6.89 16.84 -0.26
CA LEU A 181 6.53 15.60 -0.93
C LEU A 181 7.78 14.84 -1.43
N LEU A 182 8.62 15.52 -2.21
CA LEU A 182 9.84 14.92 -2.75
C LEU A 182 10.82 14.49 -1.65
N GLU A 183 10.96 15.26 -0.57
CA GLU A 183 11.77 14.88 0.58
C GLU A 183 11.26 13.61 1.25
N ALA A 184 9.94 13.49 1.44
CA ALA A 184 9.32 12.31 2.02
C ALA A 184 9.50 11.06 1.12
N LEU A 185 9.30 11.20 -0.18
CA LEU A 185 9.49 10.12 -1.15
C LEU A 185 10.96 9.67 -1.21
N ASN A 186 11.90 10.62 -1.25
CA ASN A 186 13.33 10.31 -1.21
C ASN A 186 13.72 9.56 0.06
N SER A 187 13.18 9.96 1.22
CA SER A 187 13.41 9.25 2.48
C SER A 187 12.89 7.81 2.44
N ILE A 188 11.76 7.56 1.76
CA ILE A 188 11.21 6.21 1.55
C ILE A 188 12.12 5.42 0.58
N ARG A 189 12.62 6.03 -0.50
CA ARG A 189 13.55 5.39 -1.44
C ARG A 189 14.85 4.98 -0.74
N GLU A 190 15.44 5.87 0.07
CA GLU A 190 16.64 5.57 0.86
C GLU A 190 16.46 4.36 1.80
N LEU A 191 15.25 4.14 2.34
CA LEU A 191 14.96 2.94 3.13
C LEU A 191 15.08 1.68 2.27
N ALA A 192 14.54 1.70 1.06
CA ALA A 192 14.67 0.57 0.15
C ALA A 192 16.13 0.37 -0.28
N ASP A 193 16.86 1.43 -0.62
CA ASP A 193 18.29 1.36 -1.00
C ASP A 193 19.16 0.81 0.14
N SER A 194 18.71 0.98 1.40
CA SER A 194 19.36 0.37 2.58
C SER A 194 18.96 -1.09 2.81
N GLY A 195 18.18 -1.70 1.91
CA GLY A 195 17.79 -3.10 1.91
C GLY A 195 16.42 -3.42 2.49
N CYS A 196 15.61 -2.42 2.86
CA CYS A 196 14.22 -2.65 3.26
C CYS A 196 13.35 -2.99 2.04
N GLY A 197 12.36 -3.88 2.18
CA GLY A 197 11.24 -3.93 1.25
C GLY A 197 10.26 -2.80 1.56
N VAL A 198 9.74 -2.14 0.55
CA VAL A 198 8.77 -1.05 0.74
C VAL A 198 7.51 -1.32 -0.07
N MET A 199 6.35 -1.29 0.59
CA MET A 199 5.03 -1.24 -0.04
C MET A 199 4.48 0.18 0.12
N LEU A 200 4.47 0.95 -0.97
CA LEU A 200 3.92 2.30 -1.00
C LEU A 200 2.48 2.26 -1.52
N ILE A 201 1.53 2.60 -0.69
CA ILE A 201 0.12 2.75 -1.09
C ILE A 201 -0.13 4.22 -1.40
N THR A 202 -0.62 4.50 -2.60
CA THR A 202 -0.98 5.86 -3.01
C THR A 202 -2.05 5.84 -4.11
N HIS A 203 -2.79 6.94 -4.25
CA HIS A 203 -3.63 7.20 -5.42
C HIS A 203 -2.93 8.10 -6.46
N ASP A 204 -1.77 8.65 -6.10
CA ASP A 204 -0.95 9.49 -6.95
C ASP A 204 0.13 8.67 -7.65
N ILE A 205 -0.11 8.37 -8.94
CA ILE A 205 0.80 7.57 -9.75
C ILE A 205 2.10 8.32 -10.03
N ASP A 206 2.05 9.64 -10.21
CA ASP A 206 3.23 10.43 -10.51
C ASP A 206 4.22 10.40 -9.35
N SER A 207 3.74 10.60 -8.14
CA SER A 207 4.54 10.44 -6.94
C SER A 207 5.10 9.01 -6.82
N ALA A 208 4.30 7.99 -7.14
CA ALA A 208 4.76 6.60 -7.12
C ALA A 208 5.91 6.36 -8.09
N LEU A 209 5.79 6.87 -9.33
CA LEU A 209 6.79 6.67 -10.39
C LEU A 209 8.15 7.29 -10.07
N THR A 210 8.22 8.28 -9.16
CA THR A 210 9.51 8.89 -8.79
C THR A 210 10.42 7.95 -8.00
N ILE A 211 9.84 6.94 -7.30
CA ILE A 211 10.62 6.08 -6.40
C ILE A 211 10.35 4.59 -6.55
N ALA A 212 9.28 4.18 -7.23
CA ALA A 212 8.89 2.78 -7.32
C ALA A 212 9.71 2.01 -8.36
N ASP A 213 10.05 0.77 -8.03
CA ASP A 213 10.60 -0.21 -8.98
C ASP A 213 9.47 -0.90 -9.74
N LYS A 214 8.32 -1.13 -9.07
CA LYS A 214 7.13 -1.75 -9.64
C LYS A 214 5.86 -1.03 -9.23
N ILE A 215 4.87 -1.10 -10.11
CA ILE A 215 3.52 -0.60 -9.85
C ILE A 215 2.54 -1.77 -9.87
N ALA A 216 1.79 -1.95 -8.79
CA ALA A 216 0.66 -2.86 -8.68
C ALA A 216 -0.65 -2.06 -8.79
N VAL A 217 -1.38 -2.25 -9.87
CA VAL A 217 -2.63 -1.53 -10.14
C VAL A 217 -3.80 -2.26 -9.52
N PHE A 218 -4.50 -1.60 -8.61
CA PHE A 218 -5.66 -2.13 -7.89
C PHE A 218 -6.97 -1.63 -8.49
N TYR A 219 -7.92 -2.55 -8.62
CA TYR A 219 -9.28 -2.25 -9.04
C TYR A 219 -10.27 -3.14 -8.30
N ALA A 220 -11.27 -2.54 -7.66
CA ALA A 220 -12.40 -3.23 -7.03
C ALA A 220 -12.00 -4.44 -6.15
N GLY A 221 -10.95 -4.29 -5.32
CA GLY A 221 -10.51 -5.30 -4.34
C GLY A 221 -9.55 -6.37 -4.89
N THR A 222 -8.99 -6.18 -6.06
CA THR A 222 -7.93 -7.07 -6.58
C THR A 222 -6.84 -6.27 -7.29
N ASN A 223 -5.67 -6.85 -7.46
CA ASN A 223 -4.69 -6.30 -8.40
C ASN A 223 -4.97 -6.85 -9.81
N VAL A 224 -5.01 -5.95 -10.77
CA VAL A 224 -5.28 -6.29 -12.18
C VAL A 224 -4.00 -6.39 -13.00
N GLU A 225 -2.97 -5.66 -12.60
CA GLU A 225 -1.64 -5.70 -13.22
C GLU A 225 -0.57 -5.37 -12.18
N THR A 226 0.59 -6.02 -12.30
CA THR A 226 1.82 -5.62 -11.60
C THR A 226 2.93 -5.60 -12.64
N SER A 227 3.56 -4.45 -12.84
CA SER A 227 4.58 -4.25 -13.87
C SER A 227 5.73 -3.36 -13.38
N PRO A 228 6.92 -3.41 -14.02
CA PRO A 228 7.96 -2.41 -13.80
C PRO A 228 7.42 -0.99 -13.94
N ALA A 229 7.92 -0.07 -13.12
CA ALA A 229 7.48 1.33 -13.16
C ALA A 229 7.76 1.99 -14.51
N GLU A 230 8.85 1.60 -15.19
CA GLU A 230 9.22 2.09 -16.53
C GLU A 230 8.18 1.78 -17.63
N HIS A 231 7.23 0.86 -17.39
CA HIS A 231 6.13 0.58 -18.31
C HIS A 231 5.05 1.68 -18.32
N PHE A 232 5.02 2.51 -17.26
CA PHE A 232 4.20 3.71 -17.19
C PHE A 232 4.91 4.88 -17.88
N SER A 233 5.02 4.80 -19.21
CA SER A 233 5.69 5.78 -20.06
C SER A 233 5.01 5.85 -21.44
N GLY A 234 5.31 6.92 -22.19
CA GLY A 234 4.68 7.14 -23.50
C GLY A 234 3.16 7.17 -23.39
N ASN A 235 2.48 6.52 -24.34
CA ASN A 235 1.01 6.36 -24.31
C ASN A 235 0.55 5.10 -23.54
N GLY A 236 1.43 4.48 -22.75
CA GLY A 236 1.11 3.25 -21.99
C GLY A 236 1.13 1.97 -22.85
N GLU A 237 1.93 1.94 -23.93
CA GLU A 237 1.99 0.80 -24.86
C GLU A 237 2.46 -0.48 -24.16
N LYS A 238 3.35 -0.35 -23.16
CA LYS A 238 3.84 -1.48 -22.38
C LYS A 238 2.87 -2.00 -21.32
N LEU A 239 1.86 -1.21 -20.95
CA LEU A 239 0.79 -1.64 -20.03
C LEU A 239 -0.10 -2.68 -20.73
N ARG A 240 -0.59 -3.65 -19.95
CA ARG A 240 -1.25 -4.86 -20.49
C ARG A 240 -2.74 -4.89 -20.20
N HIS A 241 -3.12 -4.51 -18.97
CA HIS A 241 -4.53 -4.50 -18.58
C HIS A 241 -5.24 -3.26 -19.14
N PRO A 242 -6.44 -3.36 -19.73
CA PRO A 242 -7.18 -2.20 -20.24
C PRO A 242 -7.38 -1.10 -19.20
N TYR A 243 -7.70 -1.47 -17.97
CA TYR A 243 -7.83 -0.49 -16.87
C TYR A 243 -6.50 0.25 -16.58
N SER A 244 -5.36 -0.44 -16.60
CA SER A 244 -4.06 0.21 -16.38
C SER A 244 -3.76 1.24 -17.46
N LYS A 245 -4.08 0.93 -18.73
CA LYS A 245 -3.94 1.84 -19.87
C LYS A 245 -4.85 3.06 -19.72
N GLU A 246 -6.12 2.86 -19.38
CA GLU A 246 -7.07 3.96 -19.18
C GLU A 246 -6.69 4.81 -17.98
N LEU A 247 -6.23 4.18 -16.87
CA LEU A 247 -5.77 4.89 -15.68
C LEU A 247 -4.54 5.77 -15.98
N TRP A 248 -3.61 5.29 -16.80
CA TRP A 248 -2.45 6.04 -17.27
C TRP A 248 -2.86 7.23 -18.15
N ARG A 249 -3.75 7.00 -19.10
CA ARG A 249 -4.25 8.05 -20.01
C ARG A 249 -5.08 9.10 -19.30
N ALA A 250 -5.71 8.75 -18.18
CA ALA A 250 -6.53 9.67 -17.39
C ALA A 250 -5.70 10.68 -16.57
N LEU A 251 -4.36 10.50 -16.48
CA LEU A 251 -3.51 11.44 -15.75
C LEU A 251 -3.44 12.81 -16.46
N PRO A 252 -3.37 13.94 -15.70
CA PRO A 252 -3.36 15.29 -16.27
C PRO A 252 -2.23 15.55 -17.27
N GLN A 253 -1.06 14.91 -17.09
CA GLN A 253 0.10 15.04 -17.98
C GLN A 253 0.01 14.18 -19.24
N ASN A 254 -0.97 13.29 -19.35
CA ASN A 254 -1.22 12.45 -20.52
C ASN A 254 -2.45 12.95 -21.29
N ASP A 255 -3.31 12.05 -21.76
CA ASP A 255 -4.48 12.43 -22.56
C ASP A 255 -5.57 13.18 -21.76
N PHE A 256 -5.53 13.07 -20.43
CA PHE A 256 -6.55 13.59 -19.50
C PHE A 256 -7.98 13.14 -19.84
N VAL A 257 -8.10 11.91 -20.31
CA VAL A 257 -9.39 11.29 -20.68
C VAL A 257 -9.90 10.47 -19.50
N GLY A 258 -11.03 10.90 -18.94
CA GLY A 258 -11.66 10.18 -17.82
C GLY A 258 -12.09 8.76 -18.20
N ILE A 259 -11.98 7.84 -17.23
CA ILE A 259 -12.44 6.46 -17.40
C ILE A 259 -13.97 6.43 -17.27
N GLU A 260 -14.68 6.01 -18.33
CA GLU A 260 -16.13 5.95 -18.36
C GLU A 260 -16.72 5.03 -17.27
N GLY A 261 -17.89 5.40 -16.76
CA GLY A 261 -18.61 4.66 -15.73
C GLY A 261 -17.97 4.77 -14.33
N VAL A 262 -18.50 4.03 -13.39
CA VAL A 262 -18.04 4.00 -11.99
C VAL A 262 -17.53 2.63 -11.60
N GLN A 263 -16.58 2.58 -10.65
CA GLN A 263 -16.15 1.30 -10.07
C GLN A 263 -17.34 0.61 -9.40
N PRO A 264 -17.58 -0.69 -9.66
CA PRO A 264 -18.70 -1.39 -9.05
C PRO A 264 -18.56 -1.43 -7.51
N LEU A 265 -19.71 -1.29 -6.85
CA LEU A 265 -19.78 -1.47 -5.40
C LEU A 265 -19.50 -2.92 -5.02
N VAL A 266 -18.99 -3.13 -3.80
CA VAL A 266 -18.70 -4.48 -3.27
C VAL A 266 -19.94 -5.40 -3.31
N SER A 267 -21.15 -4.82 -3.17
CA SER A 267 -22.42 -5.55 -3.27
C SER A 267 -22.85 -5.90 -4.71
N GLN A 268 -22.17 -5.36 -5.71
CA GLN A 268 -22.53 -5.45 -7.14
C GLN A 268 -21.34 -5.90 -8.01
N LEU A 269 -20.37 -6.59 -7.40
CA LEU A 269 -19.20 -7.08 -8.14
C LEU A 269 -19.63 -8.13 -9.17
N PRO A 270 -19.16 -8.03 -10.44
CA PRO A 270 -19.41 -9.06 -11.44
C PRO A 270 -18.74 -10.39 -11.04
N LEU A 271 -19.32 -11.50 -11.48
CA LEU A 271 -18.79 -12.86 -11.26
C LEU A 271 -17.44 -13.05 -11.99
N GLY A 272 -17.35 -12.51 -13.20
CA GLY A 272 -16.17 -12.57 -14.04
C GLY A 272 -15.14 -11.50 -13.76
N CYS A 273 -14.56 -10.94 -14.80
CA CYS A 273 -13.61 -9.83 -14.71
C CYS A 273 -14.25 -8.61 -14.07
N LEU A 274 -13.64 -8.07 -13.01
CA LEU A 274 -14.21 -6.94 -12.27
C LEU A 274 -14.30 -5.65 -13.11
N PHE A 275 -13.45 -5.51 -14.12
CA PHE A 275 -13.46 -4.37 -15.02
C PHE A 275 -14.38 -4.56 -16.25
N GLU A 276 -14.94 -5.77 -16.44
CA GLU A 276 -15.76 -6.12 -17.62
C GLU A 276 -16.84 -5.06 -17.92
N PRO A 277 -17.65 -4.57 -16.97
CA PRO A 277 -18.73 -3.62 -17.27
C PRO A 277 -18.27 -2.28 -17.87
N ARG A 278 -16.98 -1.98 -17.76
CA ARG A 278 -16.35 -0.72 -18.23
C ARG A 278 -15.32 -0.96 -19.32
N CYS A 279 -15.01 -2.22 -19.61
CA CYS A 279 -13.94 -2.58 -20.53
C CYS A 279 -14.40 -2.53 -21.98
N LYS A 280 -13.77 -1.69 -22.80
CA LYS A 280 -14.07 -1.60 -24.25
C LYS A 280 -13.67 -2.84 -25.02
N MET A 281 -12.83 -3.72 -24.42
CA MET A 281 -12.39 -5.01 -25.00
C MET A 281 -13.14 -6.20 -24.41
N ALA A 282 -14.22 -5.98 -23.64
CA ALA A 282 -14.95 -7.06 -22.99
C ALA A 282 -15.58 -8.02 -24.00
N THR A 283 -15.48 -9.32 -23.69
CA THR A 283 -16.17 -10.39 -24.42
C THR A 283 -17.06 -11.20 -23.46
N GLU A 284 -17.90 -12.08 -23.99
CA GLU A 284 -18.74 -12.95 -23.17
C GLU A 284 -17.93 -13.87 -22.23
N GLU A 285 -16.67 -14.16 -22.57
CA GLU A 285 -15.76 -14.93 -21.72
C GLU A 285 -15.36 -14.15 -20.47
N CYS A 286 -15.24 -12.81 -20.57
CA CYS A 286 -14.93 -11.95 -19.44
C CYS A 286 -16.04 -11.95 -18.35
N LYS A 287 -17.29 -12.32 -18.72
CA LYS A 287 -18.43 -12.41 -17.80
C LYS A 287 -18.47 -13.73 -17.02
N LYS A 288 -17.90 -14.81 -17.57
CA LYS A 288 -18.06 -16.18 -17.05
C LYS A 288 -17.28 -16.41 -15.76
N GLU A 289 -15.98 -16.11 -15.79
CA GLU A 289 -15.10 -16.32 -14.66
C GLU A 289 -14.05 -15.23 -14.52
N ARG A 290 -13.54 -15.06 -13.30
CA ARG A 290 -12.48 -14.09 -13.02
C ARG A 290 -11.16 -14.59 -13.61
N PRO A 291 -10.48 -13.79 -14.47
CA PRO A 291 -9.19 -14.17 -15.00
C PRO A 291 -8.17 -14.42 -13.88
N LYS A 292 -7.38 -15.48 -14.01
CA LYS A 292 -6.27 -15.74 -13.10
C LYS A 292 -5.12 -14.77 -13.41
N MET A 293 -4.35 -14.42 -12.37
CA MET A 293 -3.10 -13.70 -12.55
C MET A 293 -2.11 -14.57 -13.32
N ARG A 294 -1.54 -14.04 -14.40
CA ARG A 294 -0.56 -14.74 -15.23
C ARG A 294 0.64 -13.87 -15.53
N SER A 295 1.80 -14.50 -15.71
CA SER A 295 3.00 -13.82 -16.18
C SER A 295 2.85 -13.45 -17.65
N LEU A 296 3.19 -12.22 -17.99
CA LEU A 296 3.24 -11.74 -19.36
C LEU A 296 4.35 -10.70 -19.47
N ARG A 297 5.34 -10.94 -20.38
CA ARG A 297 6.57 -10.13 -20.47
C ARG A 297 7.23 -10.03 -19.08
N ASP A 298 7.57 -8.83 -18.61
CA ASP A 298 8.25 -8.60 -17.32
C ASP A 298 7.29 -8.31 -16.15
N GLY A 299 6.02 -8.70 -16.25
CA GLY A 299 5.02 -8.42 -15.23
C GLY A 299 3.94 -9.47 -15.13
N MET A 300 2.95 -9.18 -14.32
CA MET A 300 1.80 -10.03 -14.04
C MET A 300 0.52 -9.30 -14.46
N VAL A 301 -0.43 -10.00 -15.07
CA VAL A 301 -1.69 -9.40 -15.52
C VAL A 301 -2.87 -10.34 -15.31
N ARG A 302 -4.00 -9.77 -14.92
CA ARG A 302 -5.28 -10.46 -14.71
C ARG A 302 -6.26 -10.09 -15.83
N CYS A 303 -5.93 -10.50 -17.06
CA CYS A 303 -6.74 -10.25 -18.24
C CYS A 303 -6.54 -11.37 -19.26
N ILE A 304 -7.63 -11.88 -19.86
CA ILE A 304 -7.58 -12.92 -20.91
C ILE A 304 -7.13 -12.34 -22.26
N HIS A 305 -7.42 -11.05 -22.51
CA HIS A 305 -7.08 -10.35 -23.75
C HIS A 305 -5.75 -9.61 -23.72
N ALA A 306 -5.02 -9.63 -22.60
CA ALA A 306 -3.72 -8.97 -22.53
C ALA A 306 -2.69 -9.68 -23.43
N THR A 307 -1.97 -8.90 -24.25
CA THR A 307 -0.96 -9.34 -25.22
C THR A 307 0.39 -8.71 -24.95
#